data_d3c665442988999eb530c08ec64a384c
#
_entry.id   d3c665442988999eb530c08ec64a384c
#
_cell.length_a   1.000
_cell.length_b   1.000
_cell.length_c   1.000
_cell.angle_alpha   90.00
_cell.angle_beta   90.00
_cell.angle_gamma   90.00
#
_symmetry.space_group_name_H-M   'P 1'
#
loop_
_entity.id
_entity.type
_entity.pdbx_description
1 polymer ?
#
loop_
_entity_poly.entity_id
_entity_poly.type
_entity_poly.pdbx_seq_one_letter_code
_entity_poly.pdbx_strand_id
1 'polypeptide(L)'
;LLINSQNSNHMKTMKKFAGLLTLTICSLSFAQESEPTFAVSGSIDTYFRSSEYAPGTSFANLPGFSLGMANVILSYEGEKHGFVADLVFGPRGTEAVFNSLGSANIVNQLYAYYNLSESVTVTLGNFNTFLGYEVISPAANFNYSTSYLFSYGPFSHTGLKVDFSLSDDVSLMIGVMNQTDYTEGNFDSADTGLAFDKYMFGAQLGLYGQYLNLLAGTDYTQIDYTGGFDLSSSFYLGINASKASLADGAEFSGVALYPQLTLSDSFALGLRGELFKDNGAGILGDGDLDNTSVTLTGSYSSGNFTLKPEFRLDKGSDAFYASDSGSTDNLSSFVLAAIYSF
;
A
#
# COMPACT_ATOMS: atom_id res chain seq x y z
N LEU A 1 37.65 -28.50 -3.72
CA LEU A 1 36.74 -28.20 -4.86
C LEU A 1 35.36 -28.83 -4.57
N LEU A 2 34.56 -28.27 -3.69
CA LEU A 2 33.13 -28.55 -3.50
C LEU A 2 32.64 -27.81 -2.23
N ILE A 3 32.68 -26.49 -2.24
CA ILE A 3 31.96 -25.65 -1.26
C ILE A 3 31.68 -24.33 -2.00
N ASN A 4 30.56 -24.22 -2.70
CA ASN A 4 29.99 -22.92 -3.13
C ASN A 4 28.66 -23.06 -3.90
N SER A 5 27.74 -23.93 -3.46
CA SER A 5 26.42 -24.00 -4.14
C SER A 5 25.20 -23.88 -3.21
N GLN A 6 25.39 -23.71 -1.90
CA GLN A 6 24.24 -23.60 -0.99
C GLN A 6 23.86 -22.17 -0.55
N ASN A 7 24.72 -21.17 -0.71
CA ASN A 7 24.40 -19.79 -0.33
C ASN A 7 23.57 -18.98 -1.36
N SER A 8 23.40 -19.49 -2.55
CA SER A 8 22.65 -18.77 -3.59
C SER A 8 21.12 -18.98 -3.52
N ASN A 9 20.68 -20.05 -2.85
CA ASN A 9 19.25 -20.36 -2.77
C ASN A 9 18.52 -19.67 -1.61
N HIS A 10 19.21 -19.34 -0.51
CA HIS A 10 18.59 -18.61 0.63
C HIS A 10 18.30 -17.15 0.28
N MET A 11 19.17 -16.50 -0.49
CA MET A 11 18.96 -15.11 -0.94
C MET A 11 17.80 -14.96 -1.95
N LYS A 12 17.45 -16.03 -2.68
CA LYS A 12 16.33 -16.02 -3.63
C LYS A 12 14.96 -16.17 -2.97
N THR A 13 14.88 -16.71 -1.77
CA THR A 13 13.61 -16.93 -1.07
C THR A 13 13.17 -15.69 -0.29
N MET A 14 14.09 -14.90 0.27
CA MET A 14 13.77 -13.64 0.96
C MET A 14 13.32 -12.54 0.00
N LYS A 15 13.86 -12.51 -1.24
CA LYS A 15 13.40 -11.58 -2.29
C LYS A 15 11.95 -11.82 -2.76
N LYS A 16 11.34 -12.95 -2.39
CA LYS A 16 9.95 -13.26 -2.74
C LYS A 16 8.91 -12.65 -1.80
N PHE A 17 9.28 -12.24 -0.58
CA PHE A 17 8.34 -11.66 0.37
C PHE A 17 8.26 -10.12 0.30
N ALA A 18 9.38 -9.44 0.03
CA ALA A 18 9.40 -7.99 -0.17
C ALA A 18 9.09 -7.58 -1.61
N GLY A 19 9.10 -8.54 -2.55
CA GLY A 19 9.04 -8.29 -3.99
C GLY A 19 7.66 -8.44 -4.63
N LEU A 20 6.58 -8.69 -3.88
CA LEU A 20 5.30 -8.99 -4.52
C LEU A 20 4.46 -7.73 -4.80
N LEU A 21 4.95 -6.55 -4.52
CA LEU A 21 4.19 -5.33 -4.79
C LEU A 21 4.89 -4.24 -5.59
N THR A 22 6.12 -4.40 -5.88
CA THR A 22 6.67 -3.78 -7.07
C THR A 22 6.72 -4.88 -8.12
N LEU A 23 5.76 -4.92 -9.01
CA LEU A 23 5.95 -5.49 -10.34
C LEU A 23 7.00 -4.60 -11.05
N THR A 24 8.19 -4.60 -10.48
CA THR A 24 9.38 -4.17 -11.17
C THR A 24 9.78 -5.35 -12.02
N ILE A 25 9.28 -5.37 -13.24
CA ILE A 25 9.83 -6.19 -14.30
C ILE A 25 11.25 -5.69 -14.55
N CYS A 26 12.20 -6.19 -13.78
CA CYS A 26 13.62 -6.15 -14.10
C CYS A 26 14.10 -7.59 -14.20
N SER A 27 13.80 -8.24 -15.29
CA SER A 27 14.53 -9.42 -15.75
C SER A 27 15.40 -9.03 -16.94
N LEU A 28 16.63 -8.65 -16.64
CA LEU A 28 17.70 -8.72 -17.63
C LEU A 28 17.96 -10.19 -17.96
N SER A 29 17.46 -10.65 -19.07
CA SER A 29 17.93 -11.88 -19.73
C SER A 29 17.75 -11.73 -21.22
N PHE A 30 18.83 -11.95 -21.91
CA PHE A 30 18.98 -12.04 -23.37
C PHE A 30 17.73 -12.54 -24.09
N ALA A 31 17.43 -11.93 -25.23
CA ALA A 31 16.36 -12.20 -26.17
C ALA A 31 16.01 -13.68 -26.32
N GLN A 32 15.11 -14.15 -25.47
CA GLN A 32 14.22 -15.25 -25.75
C GLN A 32 12.85 -14.59 -25.80
N GLU A 33 12.19 -14.59 -26.96
CA GLU A 33 10.80 -14.18 -27.10
C GLU A 33 10.01 -14.91 -26.01
N SER A 34 9.60 -14.18 -24.97
CA SER A 34 8.77 -14.74 -23.91
C SER A 34 7.39 -14.94 -24.52
N GLU A 35 6.92 -16.18 -24.51
CA GLU A 35 5.54 -16.48 -24.90
C GLU A 35 4.59 -15.63 -24.04
N PRO A 36 3.55 -15.05 -24.65
CA PRO A 36 2.59 -14.24 -23.93
C PRO A 36 1.97 -15.02 -22.75
N THR A 37 1.98 -14.44 -21.57
CA THR A 37 1.51 -15.11 -20.35
C THR A 37 0.22 -14.47 -19.84
N PHE A 38 -0.82 -15.27 -19.71
CA PHE A 38 -2.04 -14.91 -18.98
C PHE A 38 -1.99 -15.59 -17.61
N ALA A 39 -2.17 -14.80 -16.54
CA ALA A 39 -2.17 -15.30 -15.18
C ALA A 39 -3.43 -14.89 -14.42
N VAL A 40 -3.84 -15.75 -13.50
CA VAL A 40 -4.87 -15.48 -12.50
C VAL A 40 -4.24 -15.71 -11.14
N SER A 41 -4.32 -14.71 -10.28
CA SER A 41 -3.82 -14.76 -8.90
C SER A 41 -4.75 -14.00 -7.98
N GLY A 42 -4.49 -14.05 -6.69
CA GLY A 42 -5.29 -13.30 -5.74
C GLY A 42 -5.10 -13.76 -4.31
N SER A 43 -5.98 -13.27 -3.44
CA SER A 43 -6.02 -13.70 -2.05
C SER A 43 -7.42 -13.59 -1.48
N ILE A 44 -7.64 -14.31 -0.39
CA ILE A 44 -8.82 -14.17 0.48
C ILE A 44 -8.34 -14.02 1.91
N ASP A 45 -9.00 -13.20 2.70
CA ASP A 45 -8.71 -13.07 4.11
C ASP A 45 -9.96 -12.93 4.97
N THR A 46 -9.83 -13.36 6.21
CA THR A 46 -10.83 -13.23 7.26
C THR A 46 -10.10 -13.04 8.59
N TYR A 47 -10.75 -12.45 9.58
CA TYR A 47 -10.11 -12.18 10.84
C TYR A 47 -11.08 -12.22 12.03
N PHE A 48 -10.51 -12.31 13.22
CA PHE A 48 -11.17 -12.03 14.49
C PHE A 48 -10.53 -10.80 15.12
N ARG A 49 -11.33 -9.87 15.64
CA ARG A 49 -10.88 -8.71 16.42
C ARG A 49 -11.56 -8.68 17.79
N SER A 50 -10.74 -8.52 18.85
CA SER A 50 -11.21 -8.61 20.24
C SER A 50 -11.92 -7.35 20.73
N SER A 51 -11.61 -6.18 20.16
CA SER A 51 -12.19 -4.90 20.61
C SER A 51 -13.40 -4.50 19.78
N GLU A 52 -14.41 -3.92 20.42
CA GLU A 52 -15.57 -3.35 19.75
C GLU A 52 -15.19 -2.05 19.01
N TYR A 53 -14.30 -1.26 19.61
CA TYR A 53 -13.87 0.02 19.05
C TYR A 53 -12.60 -0.12 18.22
N ALA A 54 -12.55 0.61 17.09
CA ALA A 54 -11.44 0.62 16.16
C ALA A 54 -10.73 1.98 16.14
N PRO A 55 -9.44 2.01 15.76
CA PRO A 55 -8.67 3.26 15.72
C PRO A 55 -9.08 4.21 14.58
N GLY A 56 -9.96 3.78 13.67
CA GLY A 56 -10.39 4.60 12.54
C GLY A 56 -9.43 4.57 11.34
N THR A 57 -8.39 3.74 11.38
CA THR A 57 -7.57 3.48 10.19
C THR A 57 -8.35 2.57 9.23
N SER A 58 -7.96 2.54 7.95
CA SER A 58 -8.54 1.60 6.99
C SER A 58 -8.24 0.17 7.40
N PHE A 59 -9.20 -0.72 7.20
CA PHE A 59 -9.10 -2.16 7.34
C PHE A 59 -8.99 -2.68 8.79
N ALA A 60 -9.46 -3.91 8.99
CA ALA A 60 -9.52 -4.61 10.27
C ALA A 60 -10.36 -3.90 11.37
N ASN A 61 -11.35 -3.10 10.98
CA ASN A 61 -12.14 -2.29 11.92
C ASN A 61 -13.37 -3.00 12.49
N LEU A 62 -13.86 -4.06 11.86
CA LEU A 62 -15.06 -4.77 12.32
C LEU A 62 -14.75 -5.65 13.54
N PRO A 63 -15.59 -5.64 14.59
CA PRO A 63 -15.38 -6.45 15.78
C PRO A 63 -15.81 -7.92 15.58
N GLY A 64 -15.29 -8.81 16.43
CA GLY A 64 -15.60 -10.23 16.41
C GLY A 64 -15.05 -10.93 15.17
N PHE A 65 -15.73 -11.98 14.70
CA PHE A 65 -15.37 -12.68 13.47
C PHE A 65 -15.88 -11.90 12.26
N SER A 66 -14.97 -11.52 11.39
CA SER A 66 -15.27 -10.60 10.29
C SER A 66 -14.59 -11.02 9.01
N LEU A 67 -15.20 -10.65 7.90
CA LEU A 67 -14.62 -10.80 6.58
C LEU A 67 -13.61 -9.67 6.34
N GLY A 68 -12.49 -9.99 5.71
CA GLY A 68 -11.59 -9.01 5.13
C GLY A 68 -11.98 -8.73 3.68
N MET A 69 -11.21 -9.23 2.73
CA MET A 69 -11.54 -9.15 1.31
C MET A 69 -11.18 -10.45 0.57
N ALA A 70 -11.78 -10.60 -0.60
CA ALA A 70 -11.25 -11.44 -1.67
C ALA A 70 -10.80 -10.52 -2.79
N ASN A 71 -9.60 -10.74 -3.35
CA ASN A 71 -9.20 -10.10 -4.58
C ASN A 71 -8.85 -11.14 -5.65
N VAL A 72 -9.21 -10.83 -6.88
CA VAL A 72 -8.91 -11.65 -8.07
C VAL A 72 -8.17 -10.74 -9.05
N ILE A 73 -6.95 -11.13 -9.37
CA ILE A 73 -6.07 -10.40 -10.27
C ILE A 73 -5.96 -11.18 -11.57
N LEU A 74 -6.41 -10.57 -12.65
CA LEU A 74 -6.19 -11.03 -14.02
C LEU A 74 -5.06 -10.20 -14.63
N SER A 75 -4.03 -10.85 -15.13
CA SER A 75 -2.93 -10.17 -15.80
C SER A 75 -2.59 -10.84 -17.12
N TYR A 76 -2.22 -10.01 -18.08
CA TYR A 76 -1.64 -10.46 -19.36
C TYR A 76 -0.33 -9.72 -19.57
N GLU A 77 0.71 -10.46 -19.86
CA GLU A 77 2.03 -9.96 -20.22
C GLU A 77 2.39 -10.46 -21.61
N GLY A 78 2.46 -9.55 -22.56
CA GLY A 78 2.95 -9.80 -23.93
C GLY A 78 4.30 -9.11 -24.13
N GLU A 79 4.89 -9.29 -25.31
CA GLU A 79 6.21 -8.74 -25.66
C GLU A 79 6.32 -7.22 -25.43
N LYS A 80 5.32 -6.47 -25.84
CA LYS A 80 5.32 -4.99 -25.78
C LYS A 80 4.17 -4.38 -24.99
N HIS A 81 3.18 -5.14 -24.63
CA HIS A 81 1.98 -4.62 -23.97
C HIS A 81 1.36 -5.64 -23.05
N GLY A 82 0.62 -5.15 -22.09
CA GLY A 82 -0.14 -5.99 -21.18
C GLY A 82 -1.23 -5.21 -20.46
N PHE A 83 -1.92 -5.90 -19.57
CA PHE A 83 -2.92 -5.30 -18.71
C PHE A 83 -2.94 -5.97 -17.34
N VAL A 84 -3.50 -5.25 -16.37
CA VAL A 84 -3.88 -5.78 -15.06
C VAL A 84 -5.33 -5.38 -14.78
N ALA A 85 -6.12 -6.35 -14.31
CA ALA A 85 -7.44 -6.13 -13.74
C ALA A 85 -7.47 -6.78 -12.35
N ASP A 86 -7.44 -5.98 -11.30
CA ASP A 86 -7.49 -6.39 -9.90
C ASP A 86 -8.87 -6.03 -9.34
N LEU A 87 -9.69 -7.05 -9.09
CA LEU A 87 -11.05 -6.93 -8.59
C LEU A 87 -11.11 -7.32 -7.11
N VAL A 88 -11.78 -6.51 -6.31
CA VAL A 88 -11.86 -6.67 -4.86
C VAL A 88 -13.31 -6.79 -4.39
N PHE A 89 -13.53 -7.62 -3.38
CA PHE A 89 -14.84 -7.90 -2.81
C PHE A 89 -14.73 -8.00 -1.29
N GLY A 90 -15.82 -7.69 -0.60
CA GLY A 90 -15.88 -7.74 0.87
C GLY A 90 -15.61 -6.38 1.52
N PRO A 91 -15.70 -6.29 2.86
CA PRO A 91 -15.60 -5.02 3.59
C PRO A 91 -14.30 -4.26 3.29
N ARG A 92 -13.15 -4.93 3.37
CA ARG A 92 -11.84 -4.34 3.06
C ARG A 92 -11.75 -3.90 1.59
N GLY A 93 -12.32 -4.68 0.66
CA GLY A 93 -12.39 -4.31 -0.76
C GLY A 93 -13.21 -3.02 -0.97
N THR A 94 -14.36 -2.90 -0.31
CA THR A 94 -15.19 -1.69 -0.36
C THR A 94 -14.47 -0.47 0.21
N GLU A 95 -13.74 -0.63 1.32
CA GLU A 95 -12.93 0.43 1.91
C GLU A 95 -11.77 0.83 0.99
N ALA A 96 -11.20 -0.10 0.22
CA ALA A 96 -10.11 0.17 -0.71
C ALA A 96 -10.52 1.02 -1.92
N VAL A 97 -11.80 0.96 -2.33
CA VAL A 97 -12.33 1.66 -3.51
C VAL A 97 -13.49 2.59 -3.16
N PHE A 98 -13.39 3.24 -2.02
CA PHE A 98 -14.48 3.99 -1.35
C PHE A 98 -15.09 5.13 -2.18
N ASN A 99 -14.32 5.76 -3.07
CA ASN A 99 -14.80 6.83 -3.96
C ASN A 99 -15.33 6.33 -5.31
N SER A 100 -15.35 5.02 -5.55
CA SER A 100 -15.83 4.45 -6.79
C SER A 100 -17.33 4.18 -6.74
N LEU A 101 -18.04 4.42 -7.84
CA LEU A 101 -19.49 4.30 -7.92
C LEU A 101 -19.92 3.10 -8.79
N GLY A 102 -21.09 2.55 -8.47
CA GLY A 102 -21.70 1.49 -9.26
C GLY A 102 -20.80 0.25 -9.37
N SER A 103 -20.62 -0.25 -10.58
CA SER A 103 -19.78 -1.42 -10.85
C SER A 103 -18.28 -1.16 -10.68
N ALA A 104 -17.83 0.09 -10.64
CA ALA A 104 -16.45 0.45 -10.37
C ALA A 104 -16.05 0.22 -8.89
N ASN A 105 -17.02 0.07 -7.99
CA ASN A 105 -16.78 -0.22 -6.56
C ASN A 105 -16.22 -1.63 -6.27
N ILE A 106 -15.72 -2.32 -7.26
CA ILE A 106 -14.95 -3.58 -7.15
C ILE A 106 -13.60 -3.48 -7.87
N VAL A 107 -13.29 -2.36 -8.48
CA VAL A 107 -12.08 -2.19 -9.29
C VAL A 107 -11.00 -1.54 -8.44
N ASN A 108 -10.08 -2.36 -7.94
CA ASN A 108 -8.87 -1.88 -7.27
C ASN A 108 -7.84 -1.37 -8.27
N GLN A 109 -7.59 -2.14 -9.33
CA GLN A 109 -6.75 -1.72 -10.44
C GLN A 109 -7.37 -2.15 -11.77
N LEU A 110 -7.30 -1.29 -12.77
CA LEU A 110 -7.65 -1.60 -14.15
C LEU A 110 -6.82 -0.71 -15.07
N TYR A 111 -5.77 -1.26 -15.63
CA TYR A 111 -4.89 -0.52 -16.51
C TYR A 111 -4.30 -1.38 -17.62
N ALA A 112 -3.94 -0.74 -18.71
CA ALA A 112 -3.11 -1.31 -19.76
C ALA A 112 -1.78 -0.56 -19.80
N TYR A 113 -0.73 -1.25 -20.24
CA TYR A 113 0.59 -0.67 -20.43
C TYR A 113 1.19 -1.02 -21.77
N TYR A 114 2.13 -0.18 -22.20
CA TYR A 114 2.91 -0.39 -23.42
C TYR A 114 4.38 -0.06 -23.17
N ASN A 115 5.26 -1.02 -23.47
CA ASN A 115 6.70 -0.88 -23.40
C ASN A 115 7.20 -0.20 -24.69
N LEU A 116 7.52 1.10 -24.61
CA LEU A 116 8.09 1.87 -25.72
C LEU A 116 9.52 1.40 -26.02
N SER A 117 10.24 0.98 -24.98
CA SER A 117 11.56 0.37 -25.03
C SER A 117 11.75 -0.52 -23.79
N GLU A 118 12.90 -1.19 -23.67
CA GLU A 118 13.28 -1.96 -22.48
C GLU A 118 13.34 -1.11 -21.20
N SER A 119 13.47 0.21 -21.33
CA SER A 119 13.61 1.15 -20.22
C SER A 119 12.47 2.14 -20.06
N VAL A 120 11.44 2.10 -20.93
CA VAL A 120 10.34 3.07 -20.90
C VAL A 120 9.01 2.36 -21.06
N THR A 121 8.16 2.47 -20.05
CA THR A 121 6.80 1.92 -20.04
C THR A 121 5.77 3.05 -19.85
N VAL A 122 4.73 3.05 -20.67
CA VAL A 122 3.57 3.94 -20.55
C VAL A 122 2.40 3.14 -20.02
N THR A 123 1.74 3.63 -18.97
CA THR A 123 0.58 2.99 -18.34
C THR A 123 -0.61 3.94 -18.36
N LEU A 124 -1.79 3.45 -18.74
CA LEU A 124 -3.05 4.18 -18.75
C LEU A 124 -4.13 3.36 -18.03
N GLY A 125 -4.79 3.97 -17.08
CA GLY A 125 -5.90 3.37 -16.31
C GLY A 125 -5.84 3.70 -14.84
N ASN A 126 -6.50 2.88 -14.01
CA ASN A 126 -6.46 2.96 -12.55
C ASN A 126 -5.40 2.00 -12.00
N PHE A 127 -4.46 2.52 -11.21
CA PHE A 127 -3.37 1.77 -10.62
C PHE A 127 -3.19 2.15 -9.14
N ASN A 128 -2.66 1.22 -8.35
CA ASN A 128 -2.35 1.48 -6.94
C ASN A 128 -1.43 2.68 -6.79
N THR A 129 -1.57 3.37 -5.67
CA THR A 129 -0.73 4.52 -5.36
C THR A 129 0.77 4.16 -5.38
N PHE A 130 1.57 5.13 -5.76
CA PHE A 130 3.03 5.08 -5.66
C PHE A 130 3.55 5.73 -4.37
N LEU A 131 2.66 6.27 -3.53
CA LEU A 131 2.97 6.84 -2.22
C LEU A 131 2.77 5.79 -1.12
N GLY A 132 3.54 5.92 -0.04
CA GLY A 132 3.39 5.09 1.14
C GLY A 132 4.12 3.74 1.06
N TYR A 133 4.24 3.08 2.21
CA TYR A 133 4.94 1.83 2.39
C TYR A 133 3.99 0.61 2.36
N GLU A 134 2.82 0.75 2.97
CA GLU A 134 1.81 -0.28 3.03
C GLU A 134 0.95 -0.31 1.76
N VAL A 135 0.19 -1.38 1.58
CA VAL A 135 -0.64 -1.62 0.41
C VAL A 135 -2.00 -2.19 0.80
N ILE A 136 -2.94 -2.19 -0.14
CA ILE A 136 -4.31 -2.67 0.08
C ILE A 136 -4.35 -4.17 0.41
N SER A 137 -3.58 -5.00 -0.31
CA SER A 137 -3.57 -6.45 -0.11
C SER A 137 -2.95 -6.85 1.22
N PRO A 138 -3.67 -7.55 2.12
CA PRO A 138 -3.13 -8.02 3.40
C PRO A 138 -2.06 -9.10 3.26
N ALA A 139 -2.02 -9.76 2.11
CA ALA A 139 -1.00 -10.77 1.79
C ALA A 139 0.38 -10.13 1.58
N ALA A 140 0.42 -8.88 1.13
CA ALA A 140 1.64 -8.16 0.81
C ALA A 140 2.15 -7.27 1.95
N ASN A 141 1.31 -6.91 2.91
CA ASN A 141 1.74 -6.19 4.11
C ASN A 141 2.28 -7.17 5.17
N PHE A 142 3.28 -6.76 5.95
CA PHE A 142 3.69 -7.54 7.11
C PHE A 142 2.63 -7.47 8.23
N ASN A 143 2.21 -6.25 8.61
CA ASN A 143 1.12 -6.04 9.55
C ASN A 143 -0.23 -6.25 8.86
N TYR A 144 -1.22 -6.78 9.59
CA TYR A 144 -2.57 -6.99 9.04
C TYR A 144 -3.42 -5.73 9.04
N SER A 145 -3.41 -4.98 10.15
CA SER A 145 -4.01 -3.64 10.20
C SER A 145 -3.05 -2.60 9.61
N THR A 146 -3.59 -1.50 9.11
CA THR A 146 -2.83 -0.45 8.44
C THR A 146 -2.48 0.72 9.37
N SER A 147 -1.44 1.47 9.02
CA SER A 147 -1.03 2.71 9.65
C SER A 147 -2.00 3.86 9.37
N TYR A 148 -1.91 4.95 10.11
CA TYR A 148 -2.59 6.20 9.79
C TYR A 148 -2.04 6.80 8.50
N LEU A 149 -0.72 6.77 8.28
CA LEU A 149 -0.10 7.26 7.05
C LEU A 149 -0.65 6.58 5.80
N PHE A 150 -0.86 5.26 5.84
CA PHE A 150 -1.49 4.55 4.73
C PHE A 150 -2.97 4.91 4.61
N SER A 151 -3.71 4.93 5.71
CA SER A 151 -5.17 5.06 5.72
C SER A 151 -5.66 6.42 5.25
N TYR A 152 -4.84 7.46 5.43
CA TYR A 152 -5.17 8.84 5.06
C TYR A 152 -4.32 9.38 3.91
N GLY A 153 -3.40 8.56 3.40
CA GLY A 153 -2.79 8.76 2.09
C GLY A 153 -3.68 8.25 0.95
N PRO A 154 -3.31 8.50 -0.31
CA PRO A 154 -4.04 7.98 -1.45
C PRO A 154 -3.89 6.47 -1.60
N PHE A 155 -4.94 5.79 -2.08
CA PHE A 155 -4.95 4.35 -2.37
C PHE A 155 -4.70 4.04 -3.83
N SER A 156 -5.26 4.87 -4.73
CA SER A 156 -5.18 4.64 -6.17
C SER A 156 -5.15 5.95 -6.96
N HIS A 157 -4.74 5.82 -8.21
CA HIS A 157 -4.73 6.92 -9.16
C HIS A 157 -5.25 6.45 -10.52
N THR A 158 -6.14 7.22 -11.12
CA THR A 158 -6.59 7.00 -12.50
C THR A 158 -5.95 8.03 -13.41
N GLY A 159 -5.14 7.60 -14.37
CA GLY A 159 -4.42 8.53 -15.24
C GLY A 159 -3.43 7.87 -16.16
N LEU A 160 -2.53 8.70 -16.66
CA LEU A 160 -1.41 8.31 -17.51
C LEU A 160 -0.12 8.49 -16.71
N LYS A 161 0.71 7.45 -16.66
CA LYS A 161 2.06 7.53 -16.13
C LYS A 161 3.10 6.94 -17.09
N VAL A 162 4.31 7.43 -16.96
CA VAL A 162 5.48 6.92 -17.69
C VAL A 162 6.55 6.56 -16.69
N ASP A 163 6.99 5.32 -16.74
CA ASP A 163 8.06 4.77 -15.92
C ASP A 163 9.35 4.69 -16.76
N PHE A 164 10.45 5.17 -16.20
CA PHE A 164 11.79 5.15 -16.78
C PHE A 164 12.73 4.33 -15.90
N SER A 165 13.29 3.26 -16.40
CA SER A 165 14.41 2.54 -15.79
C SER A 165 15.72 3.17 -16.30
N LEU A 166 16.30 4.06 -15.48
CA LEU A 166 17.50 4.82 -15.87
C LEU A 166 18.78 3.99 -15.68
N SER A 167 18.78 3.07 -14.72
CA SER A 167 19.79 2.04 -14.49
C SER A 167 19.19 0.93 -13.64
N ASP A 168 19.97 -0.09 -13.27
CA ASP A 168 19.54 -1.19 -12.38
C ASP A 168 19.08 -0.70 -11.01
N ASP A 169 19.60 0.45 -10.54
CA ASP A 169 19.36 1.01 -9.21
C ASP A 169 18.60 2.34 -9.24
N VAL A 170 18.32 2.90 -10.41
CA VAL A 170 17.72 4.24 -10.55
C VAL A 170 16.50 4.20 -11.45
N SER A 171 15.37 4.65 -10.95
CA SER A 171 14.13 4.78 -11.72
C SER A 171 13.49 6.16 -11.54
N LEU A 172 12.70 6.57 -12.52
CA LEU A 172 11.88 7.77 -12.47
C LEU A 172 10.49 7.43 -13.01
N MET A 173 9.45 7.79 -12.28
CA MET A 173 8.08 7.81 -12.77
C MET A 173 7.59 9.24 -12.80
N ILE A 174 6.87 9.62 -13.83
CA ILE A 174 6.09 10.86 -13.94
C ILE A 174 4.68 10.53 -14.42
N GLY A 175 3.69 11.27 -13.94
CA GLY A 175 2.31 11.03 -14.36
C GLY A 175 1.40 12.23 -14.21
N VAL A 176 0.29 12.16 -14.95
CA VAL A 176 -0.86 13.06 -14.83
C VAL A 176 -2.08 12.20 -14.58
N MET A 177 -2.82 12.51 -13.55
CA MET A 177 -3.93 11.70 -13.07
C MET A 177 -5.10 12.56 -12.61
N ASN A 178 -6.26 11.96 -12.49
CA ASN A 178 -7.41 12.57 -11.85
C ASN A 178 -7.12 12.86 -10.38
N GLN A 179 -8.05 13.49 -9.70
CA GLN A 179 -8.05 13.55 -8.25
C GLN A 179 -7.93 12.12 -7.68
N THR A 180 -7.11 11.96 -6.65
CA THR A 180 -6.78 10.65 -6.08
C THR A 180 -7.99 9.89 -5.55
N ASP A 181 -7.94 8.58 -5.58
CA ASP A 181 -8.95 7.63 -5.08
C ASP A 181 -10.28 7.59 -5.89
N TYR A 182 -10.32 8.24 -7.05
CA TYR A 182 -11.44 8.11 -7.98
C TYR A 182 -11.06 7.22 -9.17
N THR A 183 -11.83 6.16 -9.41
CA THR A 183 -11.65 5.28 -10.58
C THR A 183 -12.12 5.93 -11.87
N GLU A 184 -13.02 6.89 -11.81
CA GLU A 184 -13.49 7.70 -12.93
C GLU A 184 -13.28 9.19 -12.68
N GLY A 185 -13.11 9.96 -13.73
CA GLY A 185 -13.06 11.43 -13.66
C GLY A 185 -14.39 11.99 -13.20
N ASN A 186 -14.47 12.51 -12.00
CA ASN A 186 -15.62 13.25 -11.52
C ASN A 186 -15.40 14.74 -11.78
N PHE A 187 -15.69 15.17 -13.00
CA PHE A 187 -15.62 16.56 -13.39
C PHE A 187 -17.00 17.21 -13.23
N ASP A 188 -17.34 17.62 -12.02
CA ASP A 188 -18.51 18.47 -11.87
C ASP A 188 -18.18 19.84 -12.49
N SER A 189 -18.82 20.11 -13.63
CA SER A 189 -18.54 21.25 -14.50
C SER A 189 -18.95 22.59 -13.88
N ALA A 190 -19.52 22.60 -12.68
CA ALA A 190 -20.04 23.80 -12.05
C ALA A 190 -18.95 24.64 -11.36
N ASP A 191 -17.79 24.07 -11.04
CA ASP A 191 -16.92 24.71 -10.08
C ASP A 191 -15.76 25.57 -10.61
N THR A 192 -15.20 25.34 -11.78
CA THR A 192 -13.95 26.07 -12.08
C THR A 192 -13.75 26.63 -13.49
N GLY A 193 -14.44 26.19 -14.47
CA GLY A 193 -14.24 26.68 -15.84
C GLY A 193 -12.87 26.36 -16.48
N LEU A 194 -11.90 25.80 -15.73
CA LEU A 194 -10.59 25.40 -16.22
C LEU A 194 -10.34 23.93 -15.92
N ALA A 195 -10.13 23.12 -16.96
CA ALA A 195 -9.93 21.67 -16.85
C ALA A 195 -8.66 21.27 -16.08
N PHE A 196 -7.71 22.16 -15.90
CA PHE A 196 -6.42 21.87 -15.25
C PHE A 196 -6.48 21.81 -13.73
N ASP A 197 -7.44 22.46 -13.09
CA ASP A 197 -7.60 22.44 -11.62
C ASP A 197 -8.05 21.06 -11.10
N LYS A 198 -8.36 20.13 -11.98
CA LYS A 198 -8.90 18.80 -11.68
C LYS A 198 -7.88 17.69 -11.81
N TYR A 199 -6.70 17.99 -12.32
CA TYR A 199 -5.64 17.01 -12.48
C TYR A 199 -4.57 17.14 -11.40
N MET A 200 -4.00 16.00 -11.05
CA MET A 200 -2.83 15.90 -10.20
C MET A 200 -1.61 15.48 -11.00
N PHE A 201 -0.45 15.92 -10.57
CA PHE A 201 0.85 15.51 -11.12
C PHE A 201 1.56 14.64 -10.10
N GLY A 202 2.02 13.47 -10.54
CA GLY A 202 2.80 12.54 -9.75
C GLY A 202 4.21 12.42 -10.26
N ALA A 203 5.16 12.28 -9.32
CA ALA A 203 6.53 11.91 -9.61
C ALA A 203 7.08 10.99 -8.53
N GLN A 204 7.88 9.99 -8.92
CA GLN A 204 8.61 9.11 -8.02
C GLN A 204 10.04 8.96 -8.51
N LEU A 205 11.01 9.22 -7.64
CA LEU A 205 12.41 8.92 -7.87
C LEU A 205 12.80 7.69 -7.04
N GLY A 206 13.17 6.61 -7.71
CA GLY A 206 13.69 5.39 -7.10
C GLY A 206 15.21 5.39 -7.11
N LEU A 207 15.83 5.13 -5.94
CA LEU A 207 17.28 5.04 -5.76
C LEU A 207 17.60 3.89 -4.81
N TYR A 208 18.20 2.80 -5.33
CA TYR A 208 18.63 1.64 -4.52
C TYR A 208 17.52 1.05 -3.63
N GLY A 209 16.27 0.96 -4.17
CA GLY A 209 15.11 0.46 -3.42
C GLY A 209 14.51 1.45 -2.42
N GLN A 210 14.96 2.71 -2.44
CA GLN A 210 14.38 3.83 -1.71
C GLN A 210 13.60 4.72 -2.68
N TYR A 211 12.48 5.29 -2.26
CA TYR A 211 11.63 6.09 -3.13
C TYR A 211 11.30 7.43 -2.49
N LEU A 212 11.48 8.49 -3.27
CA LEU A 212 10.99 9.82 -2.94
C LEU A 212 9.83 10.14 -3.88
N ASN A 213 8.67 10.40 -3.32
CA ASN A 213 7.41 10.57 -4.01
C ASN A 213 6.88 11.99 -3.87
N LEU A 214 6.30 12.51 -4.93
CA LEU A 214 5.57 13.76 -4.97
C LEU A 214 4.22 13.55 -5.65
N LEU A 215 3.15 13.98 -5.02
CA LEU A 215 1.82 14.14 -5.61
C LEU A 215 1.39 15.59 -5.42
N ALA A 216 1.00 16.29 -6.48
CA ALA A 216 0.65 17.71 -6.43
C ALA A 216 -0.58 18.02 -7.28
N GLY A 217 -1.57 18.68 -6.69
CA GLY A 217 -2.78 19.24 -7.31
C GLY A 217 -3.06 20.62 -6.75
N THR A 218 -4.22 21.20 -7.08
CA THR A 218 -4.58 22.57 -6.67
C THR A 218 -4.72 22.68 -5.15
N ASP A 219 -5.40 21.74 -4.52
CA ASP A 219 -5.74 21.76 -3.09
C ASP A 219 -5.09 20.62 -2.29
N TYR A 220 -4.11 19.95 -2.88
CA TYR A 220 -3.43 18.82 -2.28
C TYR A 220 -2.01 18.72 -2.78
N THR A 221 -1.06 18.63 -1.85
CA THR A 221 0.34 18.31 -2.15
C THR A 221 0.86 17.36 -1.09
N GLN A 222 1.42 16.22 -1.52
CA GLN A 222 2.04 15.25 -0.62
C GLN A 222 3.46 14.95 -1.07
N ILE A 223 4.37 14.98 -0.11
CA ILE A 223 5.75 14.49 -0.24
C ILE A 223 5.87 13.28 0.65
N ASP A 224 6.37 12.19 0.10
CA ASP A 224 6.47 10.92 0.79
C ASP A 224 7.83 10.26 0.50
N TYR A 225 8.43 9.70 1.54
CA TYR A 225 9.58 8.83 1.44
C TYR A 225 9.20 7.44 1.90
N THR A 226 9.50 6.44 1.09
CA THR A 226 9.29 5.04 1.44
C THR A 226 10.48 4.18 1.01
N GLY A 227 10.80 3.19 1.79
CA GLY A 227 11.88 2.26 1.48
C GLY A 227 12.19 1.31 2.63
N GLY A 228 13.32 0.63 2.52
CA GLY A 228 13.76 -0.27 3.57
C GLY A 228 15.17 -0.80 3.37
N PHE A 229 15.69 -1.39 4.41
CA PHE A 229 17.08 -1.85 4.50
C PHE A 229 17.16 -3.27 5.05
N ASP A 230 17.81 -4.15 4.33
CA ASP A 230 18.25 -5.45 4.83
C ASP A 230 19.48 -5.24 5.73
N LEU A 231 19.26 -5.09 7.03
CA LEU A 231 20.35 -4.86 8.01
C LEU A 231 21.11 -6.15 8.34
N SER A 232 20.47 -7.30 8.13
CA SER A 232 21.10 -8.63 8.13
C SER A 232 20.27 -9.61 7.31
N SER A 233 20.70 -10.87 7.21
CA SER A 233 19.94 -11.93 6.54
C SER A 233 18.59 -12.25 7.19
N SER A 234 18.38 -11.85 8.44
CA SER A 234 17.14 -12.08 9.19
C SER A 234 16.46 -10.82 9.69
N PHE A 235 17.06 -9.65 9.53
CA PHE A 235 16.50 -8.39 10.02
C PHE A 235 16.36 -7.35 8.92
N TYR A 236 15.12 -6.94 8.68
CA TYR A 236 14.74 -5.89 7.74
C TYR A 236 14.13 -4.70 8.49
N LEU A 237 14.41 -3.48 8.04
CA LEU A 237 13.81 -2.25 8.54
C LEU A 237 13.14 -1.50 7.40
N GLY A 238 11.80 -1.47 7.38
CA GLY A 238 11.03 -0.58 6.50
C GLY A 238 10.81 0.78 7.13
N ILE A 239 10.66 1.81 6.28
CA ILE A 239 10.46 3.20 6.69
C ILE A 239 9.43 3.84 5.77
N ASN A 240 8.51 4.60 6.35
CA ASN A 240 7.66 5.56 5.65
C ASN A 240 7.69 6.89 6.40
N ALA A 241 7.85 7.99 5.68
CA ALA A 241 7.72 9.34 6.21
C ALA A 241 6.97 10.19 5.19
N SER A 242 5.91 10.85 5.61
CA SER A 242 5.01 11.57 4.71
C SER A 242 4.52 12.86 5.32
N LYS A 243 4.31 13.86 4.45
CA LYS A 243 3.60 15.10 4.78
C LYS A 243 2.68 15.45 3.62
N ALA A 244 1.40 15.68 3.94
CA ALA A 244 0.40 16.19 3.02
C ALA A 244 -0.07 17.56 3.48
N SER A 245 -0.18 18.49 2.54
CA SER A 245 -0.79 19.81 2.72
C SER A 245 -2.09 19.86 1.92
N LEU A 246 -3.16 20.29 2.56
CA LEU A 246 -4.51 20.38 2.01
C LEU A 246 -4.90 21.84 1.81
N ALA A 247 -6.10 22.08 1.28
CA ALA A 247 -6.69 23.41 1.22
C ALA A 247 -6.71 24.11 2.60
N ASP A 248 -6.75 25.43 2.60
CA ASP A 248 -6.89 26.28 3.79
C ASP A 248 -5.77 26.13 4.85
N GLY A 249 -4.64 25.54 4.44
CA GLY A 249 -3.47 25.37 5.32
C GLY A 249 -3.56 24.17 6.27
N ALA A 250 -4.58 23.34 6.13
CA ALA A 250 -4.65 22.07 6.83
C ALA A 250 -3.55 21.11 6.36
N GLU A 251 -3.03 20.27 7.24
CA GLU A 251 -1.98 19.32 6.89
C GLU A 251 -2.02 18.08 7.79
N PHE A 252 -1.50 16.97 7.29
CA PHE A 252 -1.10 15.85 8.13
C PHE A 252 0.34 15.43 7.82
N SER A 253 0.97 14.79 8.79
CA SER A 253 2.30 14.24 8.63
C SER A 253 2.55 13.08 9.56
N GLY A 254 3.54 12.26 9.25
CA GLY A 254 3.92 11.18 10.14
C GLY A 254 5.18 10.45 9.70
N VAL A 255 5.64 9.58 10.59
CA VAL A 255 6.74 8.64 10.36
C VAL A 255 6.35 7.30 10.93
N ALA A 256 6.52 6.26 10.14
CA ALA A 256 6.34 4.87 10.56
C ALA A 256 7.59 4.05 10.28
N LEU A 257 7.97 3.21 11.24
CA LEU A 257 9.08 2.25 11.16
C LEU A 257 8.52 0.82 11.23
N TYR A 258 9.06 -0.06 10.41
CA TYR A 258 8.60 -1.45 10.25
C TYR A 258 9.79 -2.43 10.40
N PRO A 259 10.36 -2.57 11.62
CA PRO A 259 11.36 -3.62 11.86
C PRO A 259 10.71 -5.00 11.77
N GLN A 260 11.36 -5.92 11.05
CA GLN A 260 10.92 -7.30 10.82
C GLN A 260 12.07 -8.25 11.09
N LEU A 261 11.81 -9.31 11.84
CA LEU A 261 12.76 -10.34 12.22
C LEU A 261 12.28 -11.71 11.75
N THR A 262 12.98 -12.30 10.81
CA THR A 262 12.77 -13.69 10.37
C THR A 262 13.39 -14.63 11.36
N LEU A 263 12.57 -15.47 12.00
CA LEU A 263 13.00 -16.44 13.02
C LEU A 263 13.16 -17.85 12.43
N SER A 264 12.42 -18.18 11.39
CA SER A 264 12.53 -19.43 10.65
C SER A 264 11.93 -19.26 9.24
N ASP A 265 12.00 -20.30 8.41
CA ASP A 265 11.41 -20.29 7.07
C ASP A 265 9.87 -20.11 7.08
N SER A 266 9.22 -20.39 8.20
CA SER A 266 7.76 -20.31 8.35
C SER A 266 7.29 -19.25 9.34
N PHE A 267 8.18 -18.60 10.09
CA PHE A 267 7.77 -17.67 11.12
C PHE A 267 8.65 -16.43 11.21
N ALA A 268 7.99 -15.27 11.23
CA ALA A 268 8.62 -13.97 11.42
C ALA A 268 7.84 -13.14 12.44
N LEU A 269 8.53 -12.19 13.08
CA LEU A 269 7.94 -11.15 13.93
C LEU A 269 8.19 -9.78 13.30
N GLY A 270 7.21 -8.89 13.38
CA GLY A 270 7.36 -7.51 12.97
C GLY A 270 6.69 -6.57 13.94
N LEU A 271 7.25 -5.38 14.02
CA LEU A 271 6.70 -4.28 14.78
C LEU A 271 6.42 -3.14 13.80
N ARG A 272 5.32 -2.42 13.98
CA ARG A 272 5.13 -1.09 13.41
C ARG A 272 5.07 -0.09 14.54
N GLY A 273 5.94 0.93 14.52
CA GLY A 273 5.86 2.09 15.39
C GLY A 273 5.56 3.32 14.54
N GLU A 274 4.50 4.05 14.83
CA GLU A 274 4.05 5.20 14.05
C GLU A 274 3.82 6.41 14.94
N LEU A 275 4.26 7.56 14.48
CA LEU A 275 3.89 8.89 14.97
C LEU A 275 3.12 9.60 13.86
N PHE A 276 1.89 10.00 14.14
CA PHE A 276 1.00 10.67 13.20
C PHE A 276 0.51 11.98 13.79
N LYS A 277 0.50 13.03 12.98
CA LYS A 277 0.05 14.39 13.32
C LYS A 277 -1.03 14.83 12.37
N ASP A 278 -2.11 15.32 12.92
CA ASP A 278 -3.21 15.98 12.23
C ASP A 278 -3.22 17.45 12.67
N ASN A 279 -2.85 18.33 11.74
CA ASN A 279 -2.86 19.78 11.97
C ASN A 279 -4.04 20.39 11.21
N GLY A 280 -5.22 20.21 11.74
CA GLY A 280 -6.45 20.75 11.18
C GLY A 280 -6.99 20.05 9.93
N ALA A 281 -6.47 18.87 9.56
CA ALA A 281 -7.00 18.08 8.44
C ALA A 281 -8.31 17.35 8.80
N GLY A 282 -8.68 17.31 10.10
CA GLY A 282 -9.91 16.70 10.56
C GLY A 282 -9.91 15.16 10.53
N ILE A 283 -8.73 14.56 10.50
CA ILE A 283 -8.52 13.10 10.41
C ILE A 283 -8.79 12.43 11.76
N LEU A 284 -8.20 12.97 12.81
CA LEU A 284 -8.35 12.46 14.18
C LEU A 284 -9.50 13.11 14.94
N GLY A 285 -9.95 14.29 14.49
CA GLY A 285 -10.98 15.09 15.10
C GLY A 285 -10.78 16.59 14.84
N ASP A 286 -11.44 17.44 15.59
CA ASP A 286 -11.33 18.90 15.46
C ASP A 286 -10.02 19.40 16.09
N GLY A 287 -9.28 20.24 15.37
CA GLY A 287 -8.05 20.91 15.84
C GLY A 287 -6.77 20.13 15.54
N ASP A 288 -5.70 20.47 16.26
CA ASP A 288 -4.39 19.86 16.10
C ASP A 288 -4.28 18.65 17.05
N LEU A 289 -4.20 17.47 16.51
CA LEU A 289 -4.18 16.21 17.25
C LEU A 289 -3.01 15.33 16.80
N ASP A 290 -2.43 14.63 17.78
CA ASP A 290 -1.34 13.67 17.55
C ASP A 290 -1.78 12.26 17.93
N ASN A 291 -1.25 11.26 17.25
CA ASN A 291 -1.39 9.87 17.61
C ASN A 291 -0.07 9.12 17.56
N THR A 292 0.13 8.22 18.51
CA THR A 292 1.22 7.25 18.54
C THR A 292 0.64 5.84 18.49
N SER A 293 1.06 5.04 17.53
CA SER A 293 0.63 3.64 17.38
C SER A 293 1.81 2.70 17.51
N VAL A 294 1.58 1.56 18.17
CA VAL A 294 2.51 0.43 18.20
C VAL A 294 1.76 -0.84 17.87
N THR A 295 2.22 -1.56 16.86
CA THR A 295 1.59 -2.81 16.39
C THR A 295 2.64 -3.92 16.34
N LEU A 296 2.42 -5.01 17.07
CA LEU A 296 3.25 -6.22 17.05
C LEU A 296 2.50 -7.31 16.29
N THR A 297 3.11 -7.87 15.25
CA THR A 297 2.53 -8.90 14.40
C THR A 297 3.45 -10.11 14.31
N GLY A 298 2.91 -11.30 14.61
CA GLY A 298 3.52 -12.56 14.20
C GLY A 298 3.02 -12.92 12.79
N SER A 299 3.86 -13.50 11.97
CA SER A 299 3.48 -14.04 10.67
C SER A 299 3.92 -15.49 10.57
N TYR A 300 2.97 -16.41 10.57
CA TYR A 300 3.20 -17.84 10.33
C TYR A 300 2.70 -18.23 8.96
N SER A 301 3.57 -18.76 8.11
CA SER A 301 3.26 -19.15 6.73
C SER A 301 3.46 -20.66 6.53
N SER A 302 2.51 -21.28 5.83
CA SER A 302 2.54 -22.68 5.43
C SER A 302 1.99 -22.84 4.01
N GLY A 303 2.88 -22.93 3.03
CA GLY A 303 2.48 -22.87 1.62
C GLY A 303 1.80 -21.53 1.30
N ASN A 304 0.60 -21.59 0.78
CA ASN A 304 -0.23 -20.44 0.41
C ASN A 304 -1.02 -19.81 1.57
N PHE A 305 -0.95 -20.44 2.75
CA PHE A 305 -1.69 -19.98 3.94
C PHE A 305 -0.77 -19.17 4.86
N THR A 306 -1.27 -18.02 5.35
CA THR A 306 -0.60 -17.20 6.35
C THR A 306 -1.56 -16.88 7.49
N LEU A 307 -1.09 -17.08 8.73
CA LEU A 307 -1.79 -16.70 9.95
C LEU A 307 -1.05 -15.55 10.61
N LYS A 308 -1.78 -14.46 10.93
CA LYS A 308 -1.21 -13.24 11.54
C LYS A 308 -1.92 -12.93 12.86
N PRO A 309 -1.41 -13.40 14.01
CA PRO A 309 -1.75 -12.81 15.30
C PRO A 309 -1.11 -11.41 15.39
N GLU A 310 -1.93 -10.41 15.74
CA GLU A 310 -1.51 -9.02 15.83
C GLU A 310 -2.05 -8.36 17.09
N PHE A 311 -1.23 -7.60 17.78
CA PHE A 311 -1.61 -6.78 18.91
C PHE A 311 -1.27 -5.32 18.62
N ARG A 312 -2.26 -4.43 18.76
CA ARG A 312 -2.13 -3.00 18.47
C ARG A 312 -2.51 -2.16 19.67
N LEU A 313 -1.72 -1.11 19.90
CA LEU A 313 -1.95 -0.04 20.86
C LEU A 313 -1.94 1.29 20.13
N ASP A 314 -2.94 2.13 20.39
CA ASP A 314 -3.05 3.49 19.89
C ASP A 314 -3.18 4.44 21.08
N LYS A 315 -2.45 5.57 21.05
CA LYS A 315 -2.47 6.62 22.06
C LYS A 315 -2.61 7.98 21.38
N GLY A 316 -3.76 8.60 21.58
CA GLY A 316 -4.03 9.97 21.14
C GLY A 316 -3.50 11.01 22.10
N SER A 317 -3.24 12.21 21.61
CA SER A 317 -2.94 13.41 22.42
C SER A 317 -4.17 13.89 23.21
N ASP A 318 -5.37 13.52 22.73
CA ASP A 318 -6.65 13.83 23.37
C ASP A 318 -7.60 12.62 23.25
N ALA A 319 -8.73 12.66 23.92
CA ALA A 319 -9.75 11.60 23.97
C ALA A 319 -10.67 11.68 22.73
N PHE A 320 -10.21 11.22 21.59
CA PHE A 320 -10.97 11.19 20.33
C PHE A 320 -11.43 9.78 19.90
N TYR A 321 -10.94 8.72 20.54
CA TYR A 321 -11.44 7.37 20.27
C TYR A 321 -12.74 7.08 20.97
N ALA A 322 -13.65 6.35 20.33
CA ALA A 322 -14.87 5.89 20.96
C ALA A 322 -14.58 4.85 22.06
N SER A 323 -15.40 4.87 23.13
CA SER A 323 -15.37 3.91 24.23
C SER A 323 -16.74 3.76 24.86
N ASP A 324 -16.94 2.74 25.73
CA ASP A 324 -18.18 2.55 26.49
C ASP A 324 -18.57 3.75 27.38
N SER A 325 -17.60 4.55 27.80
CA SER A 325 -17.78 5.74 28.61
C SER A 325 -17.91 7.05 27.83
N GLY A 326 -17.94 6.98 26.49
CA GLY A 326 -17.97 8.12 25.56
C GLY A 326 -16.73 8.20 24.72
N SER A 327 -15.64 8.80 25.20
CA SER A 327 -14.37 8.88 24.48
C SER A 327 -13.18 8.52 25.35
N THR A 328 -12.09 8.12 24.70
CA THR A 328 -10.82 7.76 25.33
C THR A 328 -9.64 8.18 24.47
N ASP A 329 -8.49 8.37 25.08
CA ASP A 329 -7.23 8.64 24.39
C ASP A 329 -6.40 7.37 24.12
N ASN A 330 -6.89 6.18 24.51
CA ASN A 330 -6.21 4.91 24.35
C ASN A 330 -7.12 3.87 23.74
N LEU A 331 -6.60 3.12 22.76
CA LEU A 331 -7.21 1.88 22.28
C LEU A 331 -6.21 0.74 22.33
N SER A 332 -6.71 -0.47 22.57
CA SER A 332 -5.95 -1.70 22.38
C SER A 332 -6.82 -2.73 21.68
N SER A 333 -6.22 -3.50 20.80
CA SER A 333 -6.91 -4.61 20.14
C SER A 333 -5.97 -5.77 19.85
N PHE A 334 -6.55 -6.96 19.90
CA PHE A 334 -5.93 -8.16 19.36
C PHE A 334 -6.69 -8.56 18.10
N VAL A 335 -5.95 -8.88 17.03
CA VAL A 335 -6.47 -9.40 15.77
C VAL A 335 -5.80 -10.74 15.49
N LEU A 336 -6.57 -11.71 15.02
CA LEU A 336 -6.06 -12.95 14.45
C LEU A 336 -6.59 -13.05 13.02
N ALA A 337 -5.72 -12.87 12.05
CA ALA A 337 -6.08 -12.91 10.64
C ALA A 337 -5.58 -14.19 9.96
N ALA A 338 -6.41 -14.75 9.09
CA ALA A 338 -6.08 -15.88 8.23
C ALA A 338 -6.18 -15.44 6.77
N ILE A 339 -5.09 -15.64 6.02
CA ILE A 339 -4.94 -15.19 4.64
C ILE A 339 -4.57 -16.41 3.79
N TYR A 340 -5.20 -16.58 2.64
CA TYR A 340 -4.83 -17.58 1.64
C TYR A 340 -4.57 -16.88 0.31
N SER A 341 -3.40 -17.13 -0.29
CA SER A 341 -3.00 -16.57 -1.60
C SER A 341 -2.93 -17.67 -2.65
N PHE A 342 -3.22 -17.37 -3.92
CA PHE A 342 -3.22 -18.35 -5.02
C PHE A 342 -2.68 -17.74 -6.32
#